data_f80be2c8d4c68598076b7efe1ef640fb
#
_entry.id   f80be2c8d4c68598076b7efe1ef640fb
#
_cell.length_a   1.000
_cell.length_b   1.000
_cell.length_c   1.000
_cell.angle_alpha   90.00
_cell.angle_beta   90.00
_cell.angle_gamma   90.00
#
_symmetry.space_group_name_H-M   'P 1'
#
loop_
_entity.id
_entity.type
_entity.pdbx_description
1 polymer ?
#
loop_
_entity_poly.entity_id
_entity_poly.type
_entity_poly.pdbx_seq_one_letter_code
_entity_poly.pdbx_strand_id
1 'polypeptide(L)'
;EYDTKIDRTRPYSVVSAIKTGIRNSTHMLCLLSQNALDSKWIPWEVGYGYDRTTVVGLTLKEISQSVLPEYLQIVPILRGTKSLNNFISNVLKRDESTLINERKLFAAYQSQHPLDSVLNWEL
;
A
#
# COMPACT_ATOMS: atom_id res chain seq x y z
N GLU A 1 -1.07 0.23 -9.73
CA GLU A 1 -0.28 -0.76 -10.41
C GLU A 1 -0.05 -0.41 -11.85
N TYR A 2 0.87 -1.11 -12.47
CA TYR A 2 1.26 -0.81 -13.83
C TYR A 2 0.40 -1.55 -14.84
N ASP A 3 0.06 -0.89 -15.94
CA ASP A 3 -0.59 -1.53 -17.07
C ASP A 3 0.36 -2.56 -17.69
N THR A 4 -0.13 -3.78 -17.93
CA THR A 4 0.67 -4.84 -18.52
C THR A 4 1.06 -4.58 -19.98
N LYS A 5 0.36 -3.65 -20.64
CA LYS A 5 0.63 -3.24 -22.02
C LYS A 5 1.73 -2.19 -22.14
N ILE A 6 2.28 -1.73 -21.03
CA ILE A 6 3.30 -0.69 -21.02
C ILE A 6 4.63 -1.25 -21.55
N ASP A 7 5.23 -0.51 -22.45
CA ASP A 7 6.60 -0.77 -22.85
C ASP A 7 7.54 -0.19 -21.80
N ARG A 8 8.01 -1.04 -20.89
CA ARG A 8 8.85 -0.63 -19.77
C ARG A 8 10.28 -0.29 -20.18
N THR A 9 10.65 -0.47 -21.44
CA THR A 9 11.97 -0.05 -21.95
C THR A 9 12.00 1.45 -22.22
N ARG A 10 10.83 2.12 -22.23
CA ARG A 10 10.72 3.55 -22.51
C ARG A 10 10.37 4.30 -21.22
N PRO A 11 11.30 5.11 -20.68
CA PRO A 11 11.05 5.86 -19.45
C PRO A 11 9.79 6.72 -19.52
N TYR A 12 9.53 7.36 -20.66
CA TYR A 12 8.32 8.18 -20.84
C TYR A 12 7.04 7.37 -20.67
N SER A 13 6.99 6.17 -21.24
CA SER A 13 5.80 5.31 -21.14
C SER A 13 5.55 4.89 -19.69
N VAL A 14 6.60 4.57 -18.94
CA VAL A 14 6.50 4.21 -17.53
C VAL A 14 5.97 5.39 -16.72
N VAL A 15 6.55 6.57 -16.86
CA VAL A 15 6.12 7.78 -16.13
C VAL A 15 4.67 8.11 -16.45
N SER A 16 4.29 8.09 -17.73
CA SER A 16 2.93 8.41 -18.16
C SER A 16 1.91 7.45 -17.54
N ALA A 17 2.23 6.16 -17.51
CA ALA A 17 1.35 5.15 -16.93
C ALA A 17 1.19 5.30 -15.42
N ILE A 18 2.28 5.59 -14.70
CA ILE A 18 2.24 5.83 -13.26
C ILE A 18 1.36 7.05 -12.96
N LYS A 19 1.56 8.14 -13.69
CA LYS A 19 0.75 9.36 -13.53
C LYS A 19 -0.73 9.08 -13.77
N THR A 20 -1.06 8.33 -14.82
CA THR A 20 -2.44 7.98 -15.14
C THR A 20 -3.06 7.16 -14.02
N GLY A 21 -2.34 6.16 -13.51
CA GLY A 21 -2.80 5.34 -12.40
C GLY A 21 -3.10 6.19 -11.15
N ILE A 22 -2.20 7.08 -10.79
CA ILE A 22 -2.37 7.94 -9.61
C ILE A 22 -3.54 8.90 -9.79
N ARG A 23 -3.67 9.52 -10.97
CA ARG A 23 -4.78 10.45 -11.26
C ARG A 23 -6.16 9.79 -11.18
N ASN A 24 -6.24 8.51 -11.52
CA ASN A 24 -7.49 7.76 -11.54
C ASN A 24 -7.78 7.05 -10.22
N SER A 25 -6.98 7.29 -9.18
CA SER A 25 -7.12 6.66 -7.88
C SER A 25 -7.50 7.68 -6.82
N THR A 26 -8.32 7.26 -5.85
CA THR A 26 -8.63 8.07 -4.67
C THR A 26 -7.62 7.82 -3.57
N HIS A 27 -7.05 6.62 -3.51
CA HIS A 27 -6.11 6.18 -2.49
C HIS A 27 -4.92 5.51 -3.15
N MET A 28 -3.75 5.68 -2.55
CA MET A 28 -2.51 5.08 -2.99
C MET A 28 -1.90 4.32 -1.81
N LEU A 29 -1.78 3.01 -1.95
CA LEU A 29 -1.17 2.15 -0.95
C LEU A 29 0.25 1.79 -1.38
N CYS A 30 1.23 2.21 -0.60
CA CYS A 30 2.64 1.92 -0.86
C CYS A 30 3.07 0.70 -0.05
N LEU A 31 3.43 -0.38 -0.73
CA LEU A 31 3.95 -1.59 -0.08
C LEU A 31 5.43 -1.39 0.21
N LEU A 32 5.77 -1.29 1.49
CA LEU A 32 7.12 -0.93 1.93
C LEU A 32 7.93 -2.18 2.28
N SER A 33 8.51 -2.78 1.26
CA SER A 33 9.55 -3.80 1.37
C SER A 33 10.92 -3.15 1.32
N GLN A 34 11.98 -3.91 1.58
CA GLN A 34 13.34 -3.39 1.43
C GLN A 34 13.61 -2.96 -0.01
N ASN A 35 13.15 -3.75 -0.97
CA ASN A 35 13.31 -3.39 -2.38
C ASN A 35 12.58 -2.09 -2.73
N ALA A 36 11.39 -1.88 -2.19
CA ALA A 36 10.65 -0.63 -2.40
C ALA A 36 11.39 0.56 -1.80
N LEU A 37 11.94 0.41 -0.60
CA LEU A 37 12.71 1.49 0.05
C LEU A 37 13.98 1.85 -0.71
N ASP A 38 14.57 0.89 -1.41
CA ASP A 38 15.75 1.11 -2.24
C ASP A 38 15.40 1.64 -3.64
N SER A 39 14.13 1.65 -4.00
CA SER A 39 13.67 2.09 -5.32
C SER A 39 13.74 3.61 -5.45
N LYS A 40 14.18 4.06 -6.62
CA LYS A 40 14.17 5.49 -6.96
C LYS A 40 12.78 5.98 -7.35
N TRP A 41 11.87 5.05 -7.67
CA TRP A 41 10.51 5.40 -8.09
C TRP A 41 9.58 5.74 -6.92
N ILE A 42 9.77 5.09 -5.76
CA ILE A 42 8.88 5.28 -4.61
C ILE A 42 8.84 6.74 -4.13
N PRO A 43 9.97 7.43 -3.93
CA PRO A 43 9.92 8.84 -3.54
C PRO A 43 9.15 9.70 -4.55
N TRP A 44 9.34 9.43 -5.84
CA TRP A 44 8.67 10.16 -6.89
C TRP A 44 7.16 9.90 -6.90
N GLU A 45 6.76 8.63 -6.77
CA GLU A 45 5.35 8.23 -6.74
C GLU A 45 4.63 8.85 -5.53
N VAL A 46 5.26 8.79 -4.36
CA VAL A 46 4.70 9.39 -3.15
C VAL A 46 4.55 10.91 -3.32
N GLY A 47 5.59 11.57 -3.82
CA GLY A 47 5.54 13.02 -4.06
C GLY A 47 4.45 13.40 -5.06
N TYR A 48 4.33 12.66 -6.15
CA TYR A 48 3.30 12.93 -7.16
C TYR A 48 1.89 12.67 -6.62
N GLY A 49 1.72 11.61 -5.82
CA GLY A 49 0.42 11.21 -5.30
C GLY A 49 -0.04 11.99 -4.08
N TYR A 50 0.88 12.60 -3.33
CA TYR A 50 0.59 13.19 -2.03
C TYR A 50 -0.54 14.21 -2.06
N ASP A 51 -0.56 15.08 -3.05
CA ASP A 51 -1.57 16.11 -3.18
C ASP A 51 -2.80 15.66 -3.98
N ARG A 52 -2.72 14.53 -4.65
CA ARG A 52 -3.77 14.06 -5.58
C ARG A 52 -4.59 12.90 -5.04
N THR A 53 -4.03 12.14 -4.10
CA THR A 53 -4.68 10.98 -3.51
C THR A 53 -4.44 10.98 -2.01
N THR A 54 -5.13 10.08 -1.31
CA THR A 54 -4.77 9.76 0.07
C THR A 54 -3.67 8.70 0.03
N VAL A 55 -2.46 9.07 0.41
CA VAL A 55 -1.31 8.16 0.40
C VAL A 55 -1.16 7.51 1.76
N VAL A 56 -1.00 6.18 1.76
CA VAL A 56 -0.81 5.37 2.96
C VAL A 56 0.30 4.36 2.68
N GLY A 57 1.18 4.14 3.64
CA GLY A 57 2.19 3.10 3.56
C GLY A 57 1.75 1.84 4.31
N LEU A 58 2.22 0.69 3.85
CA LEU A 58 2.05 -0.59 4.54
C LEU A 58 3.43 -1.25 4.66
N THR A 59 3.94 -1.35 5.87
CA THR A 59 5.24 -1.98 6.10
C THR A 59 5.11 -3.50 6.08
N LEU A 60 5.98 -4.15 5.34
CA LEU A 60 6.11 -5.59 5.37
C LEU A 60 6.87 -6.03 6.62
N LYS A 61 6.81 -7.31 6.90
CA LYS A 61 7.23 -7.91 8.18
C LYS A 61 8.66 -7.58 8.60
N GLU A 62 9.57 -7.50 7.63
CA GLU A 62 10.99 -7.23 7.89
C GLU A 62 11.32 -5.75 8.09
N ILE A 63 10.37 -4.84 7.87
CA ILE A 63 10.64 -3.41 7.91
C ILE A 63 10.26 -2.84 9.27
N SER A 64 11.24 -2.18 9.93
CA SER A 64 10.99 -1.40 11.14
C SER A 64 10.60 0.03 10.76
N GLN A 65 9.59 0.58 11.45
CA GLN A 65 9.16 1.96 11.22
C GLN A 65 10.28 2.98 11.46
N SER A 66 11.22 2.65 12.33
CA SER A 66 12.35 3.54 12.65
C SER A 66 13.33 3.73 11.50
N VAL A 67 13.32 2.86 10.49
CA VAL A 67 14.22 2.96 9.33
C VAL A 67 13.57 3.60 8.12
N LEU A 68 12.34 4.10 8.24
CA LEU A 68 11.65 4.74 7.12
C LEU A 68 12.28 6.11 6.81
N PRO A 69 12.48 6.43 5.52
CA PRO A 69 12.97 7.75 5.14
C PRO A 69 11.96 8.85 5.48
N GLU A 70 12.44 10.08 5.56
CA GLU A 70 11.64 11.22 5.99
C GLU A 70 10.36 11.42 5.17
N TYR A 71 10.43 11.24 3.86
CA TYR A 71 9.27 11.45 3.00
C TYR A 71 8.13 10.46 3.27
N LEU A 72 8.41 9.33 3.92
CA LEU A 72 7.40 8.37 4.34
C LEU A 72 6.88 8.63 5.75
N GLN A 73 7.53 9.51 6.51
CA GLN A 73 7.09 9.84 7.87
C GLN A 73 5.91 10.81 7.90
N ILE A 74 5.60 11.43 6.76
CA ILE A 74 4.48 12.37 6.65
C ILE A 74 3.18 11.70 6.23
N VAL A 75 3.20 10.40 5.93
CA VAL A 75 2.01 9.65 5.55
C VAL A 75 1.66 8.64 6.65
N PRO A 76 0.37 8.28 6.79
CA PRO A 76 -0.01 7.21 7.72
C PRO A 76 0.66 5.89 7.31
N ILE A 77 1.14 5.15 8.31
CA ILE A 77 1.80 3.88 8.09
C ILE A 77 0.99 2.77 8.75
N LEU A 78 0.51 1.85 7.93
CA LEU A 78 -0.12 0.62 8.39
C LEU A 78 1.00 -0.40 8.64
N ARG A 79 0.85 -1.17 9.71
CA ARG A 79 1.95 -2.01 10.20
C ARG A 79 1.72 -3.51 10.02
N GLY A 80 0.56 -3.89 9.55
CA GLY A 80 0.24 -5.29 9.34
C GLY A 80 -1.21 -5.50 8.95
N THR A 81 -1.65 -6.75 9.03
CA THR A 81 -2.98 -7.17 8.55
C THR A 81 -4.11 -6.50 9.31
N LYS A 82 -3.98 -6.38 10.63
CA LYS A 82 -5.03 -5.79 11.46
C LYS A 82 -5.24 -4.32 11.11
N SER A 83 -4.18 -3.55 11.00
CA SER A 83 -4.29 -2.14 10.61
C SER A 83 -4.75 -1.96 9.18
N LEU A 84 -4.36 -2.87 8.27
CA LEU A 84 -4.84 -2.86 6.89
C LEU A 84 -6.35 -3.08 6.83
N ASN A 85 -6.86 -4.08 7.55
CA ASN A 85 -8.29 -4.36 7.61
C ASN A 85 -9.09 -3.16 8.16
N ASN A 86 -8.56 -2.54 9.20
CA ASN A 86 -9.18 -1.36 9.78
C ASN A 86 -9.22 -0.19 8.78
N PHE A 87 -8.12 0.01 8.06
CA PHE A 87 -8.05 1.05 7.04
C PHE A 87 -9.08 0.83 5.93
N ILE A 88 -9.17 -0.39 5.39
CA ILE A 88 -10.12 -0.74 4.33
C ILE A 88 -11.56 -0.56 4.82
N SER A 89 -11.86 -1.01 6.04
CA SER A 89 -13.17 -0.83 6.67
C SER A 89 -13.55 0.65 6.71
N ASN A 90 -12.63 1.52 7.12
CA ASN A 90 -12.88 2.96 7.20
C ASN A 90 -13.07 3.58 5.80
N VAL A 91 -12.27 3.17 4.83
CA VAL A 91 -12.39 3.68 3.45
C VAL A 91 -13.73 3.32 2.84
N LEU A 92 -14.17 2.08 3.02
CA LEU A 92 -15.44 1.58 2.48
C LEU A 92 -16.64 1.97 3.35
N LYS A 93 -16.42 2.49 4.55
CA LYS A 93 -17.46 2.84 5.54
C LYS A 93 -18.35 1.64 5.83
N ARG A 94 -17.76 0.46 6.00
CA ARG A 94 -18.44 -0.81 6.28
C ARG A 94 -17.72 -1.54 7.40
N ASP A 95 -18.49 -2.26 8.21
CA ASP A 95 -17.93 -3.05 9.31
C ASP A 95 -16.95 -4.09 8.82
N GLU A 96 -15.85 -4.25 9.55
CA GLU A 96 -14.83 -5.26 9.25
C GLU A 96 -15.42 -6.66 9.22
N SER A 97 -16.28 -7.00 10.19
CA SER A 97 -16.94 -8.30 10.24
C SER A 97 -17.82 -8.57 9.01
N THR A 98 -18.52 -7.54 8.52
CA THR A 98 -19.34 -7.66 7.31
C THR A 98 -18.44 -7.93 6.09
N LEU A 99 -17.32 -7.22 5.98
CA LEU A 99 -16.39 -7.42 4.87
C LEU A 99 -15.73 -8.79 4.91
N ILE A 100 -15.42 -9.30 6.08
CA ILE A 100 -14.89 -10.66 6.24
C ILE A 100 -15.94 -11.70 5.81
N ASN A 101 -17.18 -11.53 6.24
CA ASN A 101 -18.28 -12.45 5.86
C ASN A 101 -18.54 -12.43 4.35
N GLU A 102 -18.34 -11.29 3.69
CA GLU A 102 -18.46 -11.17 2.23
C GLU A 102 -17.19 -11.61 1.50
N ARG A 103 -16.20 -12.12 2.21
CA ARG A 103 -14.91 -12.55 1.65
C ARG A 103 -14.13 -11.43 0.96
N LYS A 104 -14.32 -10.20 1.39
CA LYS A 104 -13.56 -9.04 0.89
C LYS A 104 -12.35 -8.73 1.75
N LEU A 105 -12.34 -9.20 2.99
CA LEU A 105 -11.21 -9.11 3.90
C LEU A 105 -10.99 -10.46 4.58
N PHE A 106 -9.74 -10.68 5.00
CA PHE A 106 -9.39 -11.84 5.83
C PHE A 106 -9.34 -11.43 7.29
N ALA A 107 -9.85 -12.29 8.17
CA ALA A 107 -9.74 -12.06 9.60
C ALA A 107 -8.27 -12.15 10.03
N ALA A 108 -7.75 -11.07 10.63
CA ALA A 108 -6.35 -10.97 11.01
C ALA A 108 -5.93 -11.98 12.08
N TYR A 109 -6.89 -12.52 12.83
CA TYR A 109 -6.65 -13.44 13.93
C TYR A 109 -6.87 -14.92 13.54
N GLN A 110 -7.06 -15.24 12.28
CA GLN A 110 -7.18 -16.62 11.83
C GLN A 110 -5.82 -17.32 11.87
N SER A 111 -5.82 -18.59 12.26
CA SER A 111 -4.60 -19.37 12.45
C SER A 111 -3.81 -19.61 11.15
N GLN A 112 -4.42 -19.49 10.00
CA GLN A 112 -3.78 -19.65 8.69
C GLN A 112 -4.15 -18.50 7.79
N HIS A 113 -3.63 -17.33 8.11
CA HIS A 113 -3.90 -16.14 7.32
C HIS A 113 -2.97 -16.10 6.09
N PRO A 114 -3.51 -15.87 4.88
CA PRO A 114 -2.69 -15.93 3.67
C PRO A 114 -1.58 -14.87 3.61
N LEU A 115 -1.67 -13.82 4.40
CA LEU A 115 -0.67 -12.76 4.41
C LEU A 115 0.38 -12.88 5.53
N ASP A 116 0.31 -13.95 6.34
CA ASP A 116 1.22 -14.12 7.50
C ASP A 116 2.68 -14.24 7.09
N SER A 117 2.97 -14.64 5.86
CA SER A 117 4.34 -14.72 5.37
C SER A 117 4.97 -13.35 5.13
N VAL A 118 4.17 -12.32 4.90
CA VAL A 118 4.65 -10.98 4.52
C VAL A 118 4.19 -9.88 5.46
N LEU A 119 3.10 -10.06 6.18
CA LEU A 119 2.55 -9.08 7.11
C LEU A 119 2.44 -9.65 8.52
N ASN A 120 2.66 -8.79 9.51
CA ASN A 120 2.38 -9.14 10.90
C ASN A 120 0.86 -9.10 11.11
N TRP A 121 0.27 -10.22 11.50
CA TRP A 121 -1.19 -10.32 11.63
C TRP A 121 -1.74 -9.62 12.87
N GLU A 122 -0.92 -9.39 13.88
CA GLU A 122 -1.32 -8.72 15.13
C GLU A 122 -1.34 -7.19 15.05
N LEU A 123 -0.64 -6.64 14.09
CA LEU A 123 -0.50 -5.19 13.91
C LEU A 123 -1.43 -4.63 12.78
#